data_43e32c82b17c1775a44c6cc1eb67932f
#
_entry.id   43e32c82b17c1775a44c6cc1eb67932f
#
_cell.length_a   1.000
_cell.length_b   1.000
_cell.length_c   1.000
_cell.angle_alpha   90.00
_cell.angle_beta   90.00
_cell.angle_gamma   90.00
#
_symmetry.space_group_name_H-M   'P 1'
#
loop_
_entity.id
_entity.type
_entity.pdbx_description
1 polymer ?
#
loop_
_entity_poly.entity_id
_entity_poly.type
_entity_poly.pdbx_seq_one_letter_code
_entity_poly.pdbx_strand_id
1 'polypeptide(L)'
;MGHDLLEVPRFGQLLDRRRDRLGLLVSAARACGDVVGLKFGTRDFYLLVHPDAIQHVLVTNHRNYHKGPDHIYLKPMIGEGLITSEGEAHLQQRRMLQPAFHQTRIAAYATAMTSYTTDMLDGWRHGGTVDLSSELMSLTRRIVIQVLYGVDIDDDGDPFGPSLRAALAQFNEDQRGMLPNTRRAVRDLDTITYALIAQRRAAGETTGDLLSMLLAMRRKTPGTSDAPGAPLTDQQIRDEIMTLFFAGHETTAAALTWSWYLLAQHPDIMATLRDELDAVLGARPPTVDDLPRLRYTTMVFAEALRLFPSVWSITRTSVAEDRIGPYRIPAGMPVMISPYITHHDARFYPDPDRFDPTRFDPDHDVRKQLPRFAYVPFGGGPRQCMGESFGWMEGTLLLATMGQRFHMRLAPDHEVVPRALITLRPKDGVRVVLDAIRR
;
A
#
# COMPACT_ATOMS: atom_id res chain seq x y z
N MET A 1 20.48 -26.59 -28.63
CA MET A 1 21.43 -26.89 -27.54
C MET A 1 20.66 -26.64 -26.25
N GLY A 2 20.25 -27.70 -25.55
CA GLY A 2 19.59 -27.58 -24.24
C GLY A 2 20.65 -27.15 -23.24
N HIS A 3 20.58 -25.88 -22.80
CA HIS A 3 21.34 -25.49 -21.62
C HIS A 3 20.71 -26.20 -20.41
N ASP A 4 21.48 -27.02 -19.72
CA ASP A 4 21.05 -27.58 -18.44
C ASP A 4 20.66 -26.42 -17.50
N LEU A 5 19.43 -26.48 -16.96
CA LEU A 5 18.95 -25.49 -16.02
C LEU A 5 19.74 -25.58 -14.71
N LEU A 6 20.17 -24.41 -14.23
CA LEU A 6 20.91 -24.33 -12.97
C LEU A 6 19.96 -24.47 -11.77
N GLU A 7 20.47 -25.04 -10.70
CA GLU A 7 19.80 -24.97 -9.41
C GLU A 7 19.94 -23.55 -8.82
N VAL A 8 18.89 -23.09 -8.13
CA VAL A 8 18.90 -21.77 -7.50
C VAL A 8 19.89 -21.77 -6.34
N PRO A 9 20.84 -20.79 -6.30
CA PRO A 9 21.77 -20.64 -5.18
C PRO A 9 21.02 -20.49 -3.86
N ARG A 10 21.47 -21.22 -2.82
CA ARG A 10 20.82 -21.22 -1.50
C ARG A 10 21.59 -20.37 -0.50
N PHE A 11 20.87 -19.47 0.18
CA PHE A 11 21.40 -18.75 1.32
C PHE A 11 21.20 -19.56 2.60
N GLY A 12 22.30 -19.89 3.28
CA GLY A 12 22.31 -20.88 4.36
C GLY A 12 21.66 -20.48 5.68
N GLN A 13 21.14 -19.24 5.80
CA GLN A 13 20.50 -18.79 7.04
C GLN A 13 18.99 -18.96 6.98
N LEU A 14 18.42 -19.44 8.10
CA LEU A 14 16.97 -19.50 8.30
C LEU A 14 16.41 -18.10 8.54
N LEU A 15 15.37 -17.72 7.79
CA LEU A 15 14.58 -16.54 8.10
C LEU A 15 13.77 -16.81 9.38
N ASP A 16 14.18 -16.17 10.47
CA ASP A 16 13.41 -16.16 11.72
C ASP A 16 12.60 -14.86 11.81
N ARG A 17 11.35 -14.97 12.24
CA ARG A 17 10.45 -13.82 12.44
C ARG A 17 10.93 -12.85 13.51
N ARG A 18 11.77 -13.29 14.42
CA ARG A 18 12.33 -12.51 15.53
C ARG A 18 13.57 -11.71 15.13
N ARG A 19 14.14 -11.99 13.96
CA ARG A 19 15.33 -11.31 13.44
C ARG A 19 14.95 -10.24 12.40
N ASP A 20 15.89 -9.37 12.11
CA ASP A 20 15.77 -8.38 11.03
C ASP A 20 15.60 -9.09 9.67
N ARG A 21 14.35 -9.17 9.21
CA ARG A 21 14.01 -9.82 7.95
C ARG A 21 14.54 -9.06 6.75
N LEU A 22 14.50 -7.74 6.78
CA LEU A 22 14.97 -6.92 5.66
C LEU A 22 16.46 -7.07 5.50
N GLY A 23 17.23 -6.91 6.57
CA GLY A 23 18.68 -7.09 6.54
C GLY A 23 19.11 -8.50 6.08
N LEU A 24 18.37 -9.55 6.48
CA LEU A 24 18.60 -10.91 6.02
C LEU A 24 18.34 -11.06 4.52
N LEU A 25 17.23 -10.54 3.99
CA LEU A 25 16.90 -10.61 2.57
C LEU A 25 17.88 -9.80 1.72
N VAL A 26 18.27 -8.62 2.18
CA VAL A 26 19.32 -7.81 1.54
C VAL A 26 20.65 -8.55 1.50
N SER A 27 21.05 -9.18 2.62
CA SER A 27 22.28 -9.96 2.69
C SER A 27 22.25 -11.17 1.76
N ALA A 28 21.10 -11.85 1.66
CA ALA A 28 20.89 -12.96 0.78
C ALA A 28 20.99 -12.57 -0.70
N ALA A 29 20.36 -11.46 -1.09
CA ALA A 29 20.43 -10.94 -2.45
C ALA A 29 21.86 -10.54 -2.83
N ARG A 30 22.59 -9.86 -1.92
CA ARG A 30 23.99 -9.49 -2.14
C ARG A 30 24.92 -10.69 -2.29
N ALA A 31 24.67 -11.75 -1.53
CA ALA A 31 25.54 -12.95 -1.53
C ALA A 31 25.26 -13.89 -2.71
N CYS A 32 24.01 -14.03 -3.14
CA CYS A 32 23.57 -15.06 -4.08
C CYS A 32 23.03 -14.51 -5.42
N GLY A 33 22.84 -13.18 -5.55
CA GLY A 33 22.42 -12.54 -6.80
C GLY A 33 20.91 -12.44 -6.98
N ASP A 34 20.44 -12.57 -8.23
CA ASP A 34 19.11 -12.14 -8.66
C ASP A 34 17.98 -13.13 -8.34
N VAL A 35 18.32 -14.41 -8.19
CA VAL A 35 17.38 -15.47 -7.79
C VAL A 35 18.00 -16.24 -6.65
N VAL A 36 17.40 -16.21 -5.49
CA VAL A 36 17.97 -16.75 -4.25
C VAL A 36 17.02 -17.74 -3.59
N GLY A 37 17.51 -18.95 -3.33
CA GLY A 37 16.81 -19.96 -2.51
C GLY A 37 16.92 -19.61 -1.04
N LEU A 38 15.79 -19.51 -0.36
CA LEU A 38 15.68 -19.16 1.04
C LEU A 38 14.80 -20.18 1.77
N LYS A 39 14.97 -20.27 3.08
CA LYS A 39 14.16 -21.12 3.93
C LYS A 39 13.48 -20.33 5.03
N PHE A 40 12.15 -20.44 5.11
CA PHE A 40 11.35 -19.85 6.16
C PHE A 40 10.70 -20.96 7.00
N GLY A 41 11.27 -21.23 8.17
CA GLY A 41 10.91 -22.41 8.95
C GLY A 41 11.23 -23.68 8.18
N THR A 42 10.21 -24.48 7.86
CA THR A 42 10.33 -25.71 7.05
C THR A 42 10.06 -25.51 5.56
N ARG A 43 9.65 -24.30 5.13
CA ARG A 43 9.25 -24.02 3.74
C ARG A 43 10.38 -23.36 2.98
N ASP A 44 10.68 -23.90 1.80
CA ASP A 44 11.55 -23.26 0.83
C ASP A 44 10.76 -22.19 0.04
N PHE A 45 11.44 -21.13 -0.37
CA PHE A 45 10.94 -20.13 -1.30
C PHE A 45 12.09 -19.46 -2.07
N TYR A 46 11.79 -18.86 -3.20
CA TYR A 46 12.78 -18.15 -3.99
C TYR A 46 12.53 -16.64 -3.94
N LEU A 47 13.58 -15.87 -3.63
CA LEU A 47 13.58 -14.42 -3.71
C LEU A 47 14.01 -14.01 -5.12
N LEU A 48 13.23 -13.13 -5.74
CA LEU A 48 13.49 -12.55 -7.05
C LEU A 48 13.79 -11.07 -6.90
N VAL A 49 14.95 -10.64 -7.39
CA VAL A 49 15.44 -9.25 -7.22
C VAL A 49 15.47 -8.50 -8.54
N HIS A 50 15.88 -9.17 -9.65
CA HIS A 50 16.04 -8.51 -10.93
C HIS A 50 14.70 -8.12 -11.56
N PRO A 51 14.58 -6.90 -12.14
CA PRO A 51 13.35 -6.42 -12.80
C PRO A 51 12.79 -7.37 -13.86
N ASP A 52 13.63 -8.05 -14.64
CA ASP A 52 13.18 -9.01 -15.66
C ASP A 52 12.49 -10.23 -15.05
N ALA A 53 13.01 -10.74 -13.92
CA ALA A 53 12.38 -11.83 -13.18
C ALA A 53 11.03 -11.39 -12.59
N ILE A 54 10.97 -10.16 -12.09
CA ILE A 54 9.75 -9.54 -11.58
C ILE A 54 8.71 -9.39 -12.70
N GLN A 55 9.13 -8.87 -13.86
CA GLN A 55 8.26 -8.74 -15.04
C GLN A 55 7.76 -10.11 -15.52
N HIS A 56 8.64 -11.12 -15.54
CA HIS A 56 8.27 -12.48 -15.93
C HIS A 56 7.11 -13.00 -15.06
N VAL A 57 7.26 -12.95 -13.73
CA VAL A 57 6.27 -13.47 -12.80
C VAL A 57 4.98 -12.66 -12.76
N LEU A 58 5.07 -11.31 -12.81
CA LEU A 58 3.90 -10.45 -12.64
C LEU A 58 3.14 -10.21 -13.95
N VAL A 59 3.80 -10.32 -15.11
CA VAL A 59 3.22 -9.94 -16.41
C VAL A 59 3.33 -11.06 -17.43
N THR A 60 4.55 -11.45 -17.82
CA THR A 60 4.78 -12.29 -18.99
C THR A 60 4.19 -13.68 -18.80
N ASN A 61 4.43 -14.31 -17.65
CA ASN A 61 3.95 -15.65 -17.29
C ASN A 61 3.00 -15.64 -16.10
N HIS A 62 2.28 -14.52 -15.86
CA HIS A 62 1.43 -14.33 -14.69
C HIS A 62 0.36 -15.44 -14.49
N ARG A 63 -0.05 -16.11 -15.58
CA ARG A 63 -1.04 -17.22 -15.52
C ARG A 63 -0.48 -18.46 -14.83
N ASN A 64 0.84 -18.63 -14.83
CA ASN A 64 1.52 -19.71 -14.12
C ASN A 64 1.77 -19.40 -12.64
N TYR A 65 1.23 -18.27 -12.12
CA TYR A 65 1.48 -17.85 -10.76
C TYR A 65 0.19 -17.46 -10.05
N HIS A 66 -0.15 -18.24 -9.02
CA HIS A 66 -1.20 -17.88 -8.08
C HIS A 66 -0.63 -16.97 -6.98
N LYS A 67 -1.51 -16.42 -6.15
CA LYS A 67 -1.07 -15.70 -4.96
C LYS A 67 -0.28 -16.60 -4.03
N GLY A 68 0.69 -16.01 -3.35
CA GLY A 68 1.52 -16.73 -2.39
C GLY A 68 0.75 -17.16 -1.14
N PRO A 69 1.40 -17.93 -0.27
CA PRO A 69 0.73 -18.49 0.91
C PRO A 69 0.22 -17.43 1.90
N ASP A 70 0.74 -16.22 1.84
CA ASP A 70 0.43 -15.16 2.81
C ASP A 70 -1.03 -14.70 2.72
N HIS A 71 -1.66 -14.76 1.54
CA HIS A 71 -3.05 -14.35 1.37
C HIS A 71 -4.06 -15.24 2.13
N ILE A 72 -3.69 -16.49 2.43
CA ILE A 72 -4.52 -17.41 3.21
C ILE A 72 -4.78 -16.83 4.61
N TYR A 73 -3.81 -16.12 5.16
CA TYR A 73 -3.94 -15.49 6.48
C TYR A 73 -4.86 -14.24 6.46
N LEU A 74 -5.03 -13.60 5.31
CA LEU A 74 -5.92 -12.46 5.15
C LEU A 74 -7.40 -12.88 4.97
N LYS A 75 -7.67 -14.03 4.35
CA LYS A 75 -9.03 -14.52 4.07
C LYS A 75 -9.99 -14.45 5.26
N PRO A 76 -9.61 -14.87 6.48
CA PRO A 76 -10.51 -14.81 7.62
C PRO A 76 -10.96 -13.39 7.98
N MET A 77 -10.20 -12.36 7.60
CA MET A 77 -10.52 -10.96 7.86
C MET A 77 -11.26 -10.30 6.70
N ILE A 78 -10.74 -10.45 5.47
CA ILE A 78 -11.24 -9.72 4.30
C ILE A 78 -12.07 -10.58 3.33
N GLY A 79 -12.31 -11.85 3.65
CA GLY A 79 -13.12 -12.76 2.84
C GLY A 79 -12.52 -13.08 1.47
N GLU A 80 -13.38 -13.26 0.48
CA GLU A 80 -13.05 -13.56 -0.92
C GLU A 80 -13.11 -12.30 -1.81
N GLY A 81 -12.67 -11.15 -1.30
CA GLY A 81 -12.58 -9.91 -2.06
C GLY A 81 -11.39 -9.88 -3.04
N LEU A 82 -11.19 -8.76 -3.70
CA LEU A 82 -10.21 -8.59 -4.79
C LEU A 82 -8.78 -9.01 -4.42
N ILE A 83 -8.35 -8.81 -3.18
CA ILE A 83 -6.98 -9.18 -2.75
C ILE A 83 -6.83 -10.71 -2.65
N THR A 84 -7.86 -11.43 -2.22
CA THR A 84 -7.77 -12.87 -1.90
C THR A 84 -8.31 -13.78 -2.99
N SER A 85 -9.08 -13.25 -3.94
CA SER A 85 -9.66 -14.01 -5.05
C SER A 85 -8.62 -14.39 -6.11
N GLU A 86 -8.90 -15.46 -6.86
CA GLU A 86 -8.03 -16.01 -7.90
C GLU A 86 -8.77 -16.21 -9.23
N GLY A 87 -8.00 -16.38 -10.29
CA GLY A 87 -8.49 -16.78 -11.62
C GLY A 87 -9.58 -15.86 -12.17
N GLU A 88 -10.64 -16.44 -12.68
CA GLU A 88 -11.76 -15.72 -13.32
C GLU A 88 -12.55 -14.87 -12.30
N ALA A 89 -12.68 -15.33 -11.05
CA ALA A 89 -13.34 -14.56 -9.99
C ALA A 89 -12.64 -13.22 -9.77
N HIS A 90 -11.32 -13.22 -9.67
CA HIS A 90 -10.52 -11.98 -9.55
C HIS A 90 -10.70 -11.06 -10.77
N LEU A 91 -10.70 -11.61 -11.99
CA LEU A 91 -10.87 -10.80 -13.20
C LEU A 91 -12.24 -10.14 -13.25
N GLN A 92 -13.28 -10.85 -12.86
CA GLN A 92 -14.66 -10.32 -12.78
C GLN A 92 -14.76 -9.21 -11.72
N GLN A 93 -14.25 -9.45 -10.52
CA GLN A 93 -14.23 -8.46 -9.44
C GLN A 93 -13.44 -7.22 -9.87
N ARG A 94 -12.26 -7.39 -10.45
CA ARG A 94 -11.44 -6.26 -10.92
C ARG A 94 -12.17 -5.41 -11.96
N ARG A 95 -12.77 -6.03 -12.98
CA ARG A 95 -13.54 -5.31 -14.02
C ARG A 95 -14.74 -4.57 -13.41
N MET A 96 -15.38 -5.18 -12.43
CA MET A 96 -16.53 -4.60 -11.74
C MET A 96 -16.16 -3.39 -10.90
N LEU A 97 -15.04 -3.46 -10.15
CA LEU A 97 -14.58 -2.38 -9.27
C LEU A 97 -13.86 -1.25 -10.02
N GLN A 98 -13.28 -1.51 -11.19
CA GLN A 98 -12.46 -0.54 -11.93
C GLN A 98 -13.14 0.83 -12.15
N PRO A 99 -14.46 0.94 -12.46
CA PRO A 99 -15.14 2.22 -12.60
C PRO A 99 -15.13 3.10 -11.34
N ALA A 100 -15.06 2.48 -10.14
CA ALA A 100 -14.98 3.20 -8.89
C ALA A 100 -13.65 3.95 -8.70
N PHE A 101 -12.61 3.48 -9.38
CA PHE A 101 -11.27 4.07 -9.35
C PHE A 101 -10.95 4.91 -10.59
N HIS A 102 -11.97 5.31 -11.35
CA HIS A 102 -11.79 6.24 -12.45
C HIS A 102 -11.45 7.65 -11.94
N GLN A 103 -10.57 8.35 -12.64
CA GLN A 103 -10.02 9.65 -12.23
C GLN A 103 -11.10 10.66 -11.79
N THR A 104 -12.20 10.76 -12.52
CA THR A 104 -13.32 11.67 -12.21
C THR A 104 -13.97 11.37 -10.86
N ARG A 105 -14.03 10.08 -10.47
CA ARG A 105 -14.56 9.65 -9.17
C ARG A 105 -13.58 9.93 -8.03
N ILE A 106 -12.33 9.58 -8.27
CA ILE A 106 -11.26 9.80 -7.28
C ILE A 106 -11.14 11.30 -6.96
N ALA A 107 -11.24 12.17 -7.97
CA ALA A 107 -11.19 13.62 -7.80
C ALA A 107 -12.26 14.17 -6.83
N ALA A 108 -13.43 13.52 -6.76
CA ALA A 108 -14.49 13.94 -5.84
C ALA A 108 -14.11 13.79 -4.35
N TYR A 109 -13.13 12.93 -4.04
CA TYR A 109 -12.67 12.72 -2.65
C TYR A 109 -11.56 13.69 -2.22
N ALA A 110 -10.98 14.47 -3.15
CA ALA A 110 -9.87 15.37 -2.85
C ALA A 110 -10.24 16.42 -1.76
N THR A 111 -11.47 16.95 -1.81
CA THR A 111 -11.95 17.90 -0.80
C THR A 111 -12.01 17.28 0.59
N ALA A 112 -12.50 16.06 0.73
CA ALA A 112 -12.51 15.36 2.01
C ALA A 112 -11.09 15.11 2.53
N MET A 113 -10.15 14.71 1.65
CA MET A 113 -8.74 14.49 1.99
C MET A 113 -8.12 15.77 2.58
N THR A 114 -8.27 16.90 1.90
CA THR A 114 -7.69 18.17 2.36
C THR A 114 -8.40 18.74 3.58
N SER A 115 -9.74 18.61 3.68
CA SER A 115 -10.51 19.05 4.84
C SER A 115 -10.11 18.28 6.10
N TYR A 116 -10.12 16.94 6.05
CA TYR A 116 -9.77 16.11 7.21
C TYR A 116 -8.31 16.29 7.63
N THR A 117 -7.43 16.53 6.66
CA THR A 117 -6.03 16.89 6.98
C THR A 117 -5.99 18.24 7.71
N THR A 118 -6.77 19.23 7.27
CA THR A 118 -6.83 20.54 7.92
C THR A 118 -7.39 20.42 9.34
N ASP A 119 -8.48 19.65 9.54
CA ASP A 119 -9.06 19.40 10.87
C ASP A 119 -8.02 18.79 11.82
N MET A 120 -7.26 17.77 11.38
CA MET A 120 -6.16 17.17 12.15
C MET A 120 -5.12 18.23 12.53
N LEU A 121 -4.68 19.05 11.56
CA LEU A 121 -3.67 20.09 11.78
C LEU A 121 -4.15 21.22 12.69
N ASP A 122 -5.44 21.52 12.73
CA ASP A 122 -6.03 22.51 13.64
C ASP A 122 -5.94 22.08 15.13
N GLY A 123 -5.86 20.77 15.36
CA GLY A 123 -5.55 20.18 16.67
C GLY A 123 -4.08 20.33 17.10
N TRP A 124 -3.17 20.55 16.17
CA TRP A 124 -1.74 20.60 16.47
C TRP A 124 -1.31 21.97 17.02
N ARG A 125 -0.26 21.96 17.85
CA ARG A 125 0.27 23.17 18.51
C ARG A 125 1.77 23.31 18.25
N HIS A 126 2.23 24.53 18.02
CA HIS A 126 3.66 24.83 17.92
C HIS A 126 4.40 24.39 19.17
N GLY A 127 5.54 23.71 19.00
CA GLY A 127 6.33 23.12 20.07
C GLY A 127 5.76 21.80 20.63
N GLY A 128 4.57 21.40 20.21
CA GLY A 128 3.96 20.11 20.57
C GLY A 128 4.72 18.92 19.98
N THR A 129 4.58 17.77 20.62
CA THR A 129 5.11 16.49 20.09
C THR A 129 3.96 15.57 19.74
N VAL A 130 3.98 15.00 18.54
CA VAL A 130 2.99 14.04 18.06
C VAL A 130 3.65 12.78 17.54
N ASP A 131 2.94 11.64 17.59
CA ASP A 131 3.32 10.44 16.86
C ASP A 131 2.65 10.46 15.48
N LEU A 132 3.43 10.79 14.46
CA LEU A 132 2.95 10.86 13.06
C LEU A 132 2.31 9.56 12.58
N SER A 133 2.81 8.41 13.03
CA SER A 133 2.24 7.13 12.59
C SER A 133 0.81 6.97 13.09
N SER A 134 0.52 7.40 14.30
CA SER A 134 -0.81 7.36 14.90
C SER A 134 -1.76 8.36 14.24
N GLU A 135 -1.31 9.61 14.08
CA GLU A 135 -2.08 10.68 13.44
C GLU A 135 -2.47 10.33 12.00
N LEU A 136 -1.49 9.89 11.20
CA LEU A 136 -1.71 9.53 9.80
C LEU A 136 -2.56 8.27 9.66
N MET A 137 -2.43 7.31 10.58
CA MET A 137 -3.30 6.13 10.59
C MET A 137 -4.76 6.50 10.89
N SER A 138 -5.00 7.43 11.80
CA SER A 138 -6.34 7.96 12.08
C SER A 138 -6.89 8.74 10.89
N LEU A 139 -6.12 9.66 10.33
CA LEU A 139 -6.50 10.46 9.18
C LEU A 139 -6.88 9.60 7.96
N THR A 140 -6.01 8.68 7.54
CA THR A 140 -6.27 7.83 6.36
C THR A 140 -7.44 6.87 6.59
N ARG A 141 -7.67 6.44 7.83
CA ARG A 141 -8.86 5.66 8.20
C ARG A 141 -10.13 6.49 8.04
N ARG A 142 -10.17 7.74 8.53
CA ARG A 142 -11.30 8.66 8.36
C ARG A 142 -11.59 8.90 6.87
N ILE A 143 -10.54 9.14 6.07
CA ILE A 143 -10.67 9.32 4.61
C ILE A 143 -11.26 8.07 3.95
N VAL A 144 -10.72 6.87 4.23
CA VAL A 144 -11.21 5.65 3.59
C VAL A 144 -12.65 5.31 3.99
N ILE A 145 -13.05 5.59 5.22
CA ILE A 145 -14.44 5.39 5.67
C ILE A 145 -15.38 6.33 4.93
N GLN A 146 -15.02 7.58 4.74
CA GLN A 146 -15.78 8.53 3.93
C GLN A 146 -15.92 8.04 2.48
N VAL A 147 -14.84 7.53 1.88
CA VAL A 147 -14.84 7.01 0.51
C VAL A 147 -15.71 5.76 0.38
N LEU A 148 -15.64 4.86 1.36
CA LEU A 148 -16.33 3.57 1.32
C LEU A 148 -17.82 3.70 1.64
N TYR A 149 -18.15 4.49 2.64
CA TYR A 149 -19.49 4.51 3.22
C TYR A 149 -20.21 5.87 3.11
N GLY A 150 -19.50 6.92 2.70
CA GLY A 150 -20.06 8.28 2.67
C GLY A 150 -20.38 8.83 4.06
N VAL A 151 -19.74 8.33 5.09
CA VAL A 151 -19.93 8.70 6.49
C VAL A 151 -18.69 9.41 6.99
N ASP A 152 -18.86 10.59 7.59
CA ASP A 152 -17.80 11.25 8.34
C ASP A 152 -17.82 10.73 9.78
N ILE A 153 -16.63 10.39 10.29
CA ILE A 153 -16.41 9.97 11.66
C ILE A 153 -15.30 10.84 12.26
N ASP A 154 -15.50 11.27 13.48
CA ASP A 154 -14.43 11.82 14.31
C ASP A 154 -13.79 10.72 15.15
N ASP A 155 -12.65 11.00 15.78
CA ASP A 155 -11.93 10.02 16.59
C ASP A 155 -12.74 9.55 17.82
N ASP A 156 -13.65 10.38 18.35
CA ASP A 156 -14.51 10.05 19.49
C ASP A 156 -15.68 9.14 19.09
N GLY A 157 -16.14 9.25 17.84
CA GLY A 157 -17.23 8.46 17.28
C GLY A 157 -16.80 7.28 16.38
N ASP A 158 -15.51 6.96 16.30
CA ASP A 158 -14.98 5.93 15.39
C ASP A 158 -15.27 4.49 15.86
N PRO A 159 -16.30 3.82 15.30
CA PRO A 159 -16.62 2.45 15.69
C PRO A 159 -15.67 1.40 15.08
N PHE A 160 -14.88 1.79 14.05
CA PHE A 160 -13.99 0.88 13.33
C PHE A 160 -12.61 0.80 13.98
N GLY A 161 -12.09 1.91 14.50
CA GLY A 161 -10.70 2.03 14.92
C GLY A 161 -10.25 1.00 15.95
N PRO A 162 -10.97 0.78 17.06
CA PRO A 162 -10.57 -0.21 18.06
C PRO A 162 -10.53 -1.64 17.50
N SER A 163 -11.56 -2.04 16.76
CA SER A 163 -11.67 -3.37 16.17
C SER A 163 -10.65 -3.58 15.07
N LEU A 164 -10.38 -2.55 14.27
CA LEU A 164 -9.35 -2.62 13.23
C LEU A 164 -7.94 -2.74 13.82
N ARG A 165 -7.60 -1.94 14.84
CA ARG A 165 -6.31 -2.07 15.54
C ARG A 165 -6.13 -3.47 16.12
N ALA A 166 -7.17 -4.04 16.74
CA ALA A 166 -7.13 -5.40 17.28
C ALA A 166 -6.99 -6.47 16.20
N ALA A 167 -7.65 -6.29 15.04
CA ALA A 167 -7.52 -7.20 13.90
C ALA A 167 -6.10 -7.16 13.31
N LEU A 168 -5.53 -5.96 13.14
CA LEU A 168 -4.18 -5.78 12.59
C LEU A 168 -3.07 -6.21 13.56
N ALA A 169 -3.25 -6.05 14.86
CA ALA A 169 -2.25 -6.41 15.87
C ALA A 169 -1.81 -7.88 15.75
N GLN A 170 -2.74 -8.78 15.45
CA GLN A 170 -2.45 -10.19 15.27
C GLN A 170 -1.51 -10.48 14.11
N PHE A 171 -1.67 -9.79 12.99
CA PHE A 171 -0.79 -9.98 11.83
C PHE A 171 0.64 -9.54 12.13
N ASN A 172 0.80 -8.71 13.17
CA ASN A 172 2.07 -8.21 13.63
C ASN A 172 2.78 -9.17 14.62
N GLU A 173 2.03 -10.01 15.34
CA GLU A 173 2.57 -10.80 16.44
C GLU A 173 2.75 -12.29 16.11
N ASP A 174 1.77 -12.96 15.51
CA ASP A 174 1.89 -14.37 15.13
C ASP A 174 0.93 -14.78 14.02
N GLN A 175 1.45 -15.33 12.92
CA GLN A 175 0.67 -15.80 11.78
C GLN A 175 0.13 -17.23 11.94
N ARG A 176 0.14 -17.83 13.13
CA ARG A 176 -0.23 -19.23 13.34
C ARG A 176 -1.72 -19.50 13.53
N GLY A 177 -2.56 -18.54 13.23
CA GLY A 177 -3.99 -18.67 13.37
C GLY A 177 -4.64 -17.44 13.97
N MET A 178 -5.96 -17.35 13.86
CA MET A 178 -6.68 -16.19 14.35
C MET A 178 -6.88 -16.29 15.87
N LEU A 179 -6.22 -15.42 16.62
CA LEU A 179 -6.40 -15.32 18.07
C LEU A 179 -7.86 -14.96 18.44
N PRO A 180 -8.36 -15.31 19.62
CA PRO A 180 -9.72 -15.01 20.05
C PRO A 180 -10.08 -13.51 19.92
N ASN A 181 -9.17 -12.62 20.31
CA ASN A 181 -9.36 -11.17 20.23
C ASN A 181 -9.51 -10.69 18.78
N THR A 182 -8.76 -11.27 17.85
CA THR A 182 -8.89 -10.95 16.42
C THR A 182 -10.20 -11.44 15.84
N ARG A 183 -10.65 -12.65 16.22
CA ARG A 183 -11.96 -13.16 15.79
C ARG A 183 -13.09 -12.26 16.28
N ARG A 184 -12.97 -11.72 17.50
CA ARG A 184 -13.94 -10.76 18.02
C ARG A 184 -13.88 -9.47 17.20
N ALA A 185 -12.70 -8.91 17.00
CA ALA A 185 -12.50 -7.69 16.23
C ALA A 185 -13.05 -7.78 14.79
N VAL A 186 -12.85 -8.92 14.12
CA VAL A 186 -13.42 -9.16 12.79
C VAL A 186 -14.95 -9.22 12.85
N ARG A 187 -15.54 -9.90 13.84
CA ARG A 187 -17.01 -9.91 14.00
C ARG A 187 -17.59 -8.52 14.28
N ASP A 188 -16.89 -7.71 15.06
CA ASP A 188 -17.33 -6.34 15.34
C ASP A 188 -17.32 -5.50 14.05
N LEU A 189 -16.25 -5.59 13.23
CA LEU A 189 -16.17 -4.96 11.91
C LEU A 189 -17.26 -5.47 10.96
N ASP A 190 -17.54 -6.77 10.96
CA ASP A 190 -18.60 -7.37 10.16
C ASP A 190 -19.97 -6.82 10.56
N THR A 191 -20.24 -6.74 11.87
CA THR A 191 -21.50 -6.19 12.40
C THR A 191 -21.75 -4.78 11.90
N ILE A 192 -20.73 -3.91 11.98
CA ILE A 192 -20.83 -2.53 11.49
C ILE A 192 -21.05 -2.52 9.97
N THR A 193 -20.26 -3.30 9.21
CA THR A 193 -20.36 -3.34 7.76
C THR A 193 -21.74 -3.83 7.28
N TYR A 194 -22.25 -4.92 7.86
CA TYR A 194 -23.58 -5.42 7.51
C TYR A 194 -24.71 -4.47 7.90
N ALA A 195 -24.58 -3.77 9.03
CA ALA A 195 -25.56 -2.74 9.43
C ALA A 195 -25.61 -1.60 8.41
N LEU A 196 -24.45 -1.12 7.93
CA LEU A 196 -24.37 -0.07 6.91
C LEU A 196 -24.92 -0.55 5.55
N ILE A 197 -24.66 -1.80 5.15
CA ILE A 197 -25.24 -2.42 3.94
C ILE A 197 -26.78 -2.43 4.05
N ALA A 198 -27.32 -2.90 5.16
CA ALA A 198 -28.77 -2.99 5.39
C ALA A 198 -29.42 -1.61 5.40
N GLN A 199 -28.83 -0.64 6.10
CA GLN A 199 -29.30 0.74 6.14
C GLN A 199 -29.35 1.37 4.74
N ARG A 200 -28.26 1.22 3.95
CA ARG A 200 -28.19 1.81 2.60
C ARG A 200 -29.18 1.14 1.64
N ARG A 201 -29.41 -0.17 1.75
CA ARG A 201 -30.44 -0.86 0.95
C ARG A 201 -31.86 -0.36 1.30
N ALA A 202 -32.14 -0.15 2.58
CA ALA A 202 -33.45 0.33 3.02
C ALA A 202 -33.72 1.78 2.59
N ALA A 203 -32.69 2.64 2.62
CA ALA A 203 -32.81 4.03 2.20
C ALA A 203 -33.02 4.20 0.68
N GLY A 204 -32.55 3.25 -0.14
CA GLY A 204 -32.64 3.33 -1.61
C GLY A 204 -31.84 4.48 -2.21
N GLU A 205 -31.02 5.17 -1.42
CA GLU A 205 -30.28 6.36 -1.81
C GLU A 205 -28.93 5.99 -2.45
N THR A 206 -28.54 6.77 -3.46
CA THR A 206 -27.21 6.72 -4.09
C THR A 206 -26.43 7.97 -3.66
N THR A 207 -25.57 7.85 -2.66
CA THR A 207 -24.76 8.95 -2.12
C THR A 207 -23.43 9.14 -2.86
N GLY A 208 -23.19 8.35 -3.90
CA GLY A 208 -21.96 8.45 -4.70
C GLY A 208 -20.73 7.79 -4.08
N ASP A 209 -20.84 7.22 -2.87
CA ASP A 209 -19.81 6.42 -2.22
C ASP A 209 -19.67 5.01 -2.84
N LEU A 210 -18.63 4.30 -2.41
CA LEU A 210 -18.32 2.98 -2.97
C LEU A 210 -19.38 1.92 -2.60
N LEU A 211 -19.95 1.97 -1.38
CA LEU A 211 -21.00 1.05 -0.95
C LEU A 211 -22.23 1.18 -1.85
N SER A 212 -22.66 2.43 -2.13
CA SER A 212 -23.78 2.66 -3.07
C SER A 212 -23.50 2.12 -4.46
N MET A 213 -22.26 2.24 -4.94
CA MET A 213 -21.84 1.68 -6.23
C MET A 213 -21.90 0.14 -6.21
N LEU A 214 -21.36 -0.50 -5.18
CA LEU A 214 -21.39 -1.96 -5.03
C LEU A 214 -22.83 -2.50 -4.99
N LEU A 215 -23.73 -1.81 -4.30
CA LEU A 215 -25.15 -2.15 -4.23
C LEU A 215 -25.86 -2.07 -5.60
N ALA A 216 -25.43 -1.13 -6.45
CA ALA A 216 -25.96 -0.97 -7.81
C ALA A 216 -25.33 -1.95 -8.82
N MET A 217 -24.18 -2.56 -8.50
CA MET A 217 -23.47 -3.46 -9.42
C MET A 217 -24.22 -4.76 -9.66
N ARG A 218 -24.02 -5.32 -10.86
CA ARG A 218 -24.58 -6.59 -11.30
C ARG A 218 -23.46 -7.49 -11.81
N ARG A 219 -23.41 -8.72 -11.30
CA ARG A 219 -22.42 -9.72 -11.74
C ARG A 219 -22.87 -10.32 -13.06
N LYS A 220 -22.08 -10.15 -14.10
CA LYS A 220 -22.33 -10.82 -15.39
C LYS A 220 -22.14 -12.33 -15.25
N THR A 221 -23.11 -13.11 -15.68
CA THR A 221 -22.98 -14.58 -15.78
C THR A 221 -22.18 -14.91 -17.03
N PRO A 222 -21.12 -15.74 -16.96
CA PRO A 222 -20.40 -16.18 -18.15
C PRO A 222 -21.36 -16.81 -19.18
N GLY A 223 -21.24 -16.38 -20.44
CA GLY A 223 -22.07 -16.93 -21.55
C GLY A 223 -23.41 -16.25 -21.77
N THR A 224 -23.79 -15.23 -20.97
CA THR A 224 -25.01 -14.43 -21.22
C THR A 224 -24.61 -13.00 -21.59
N SER A 225 -24.77 -12.64 -22.88
CA SER A 225 -24.39 -11.28 -23.34
C SER A 225 -25.40 -10.19 -22.96
N ASP A 226 -26.69 -10.49 -22.83
CA ASP A 226 -27.77 -9.50 -22.78
C ASP A 226 -28.69 -9.57 -21.55
N ALA A 227 -28.52 -10.54 -20.65
CA ALA A 227 -29.31 -10.59 -19.41
C ALA A 227 -28.68 -9.70 -18.33
N PRO A 228 -29.47 -8.90 -17.60
CA PRO A 228 -28.97 -8.17 -16.43
C PRO A 228 -28.45 -9.19 -15.43
N GLY A 229 -27.14 -9.09 -15.10
CA GLY A 229 -26.48 -9.98 -14.14
C GLY A 229 -27.15 -9.95 -12.75
N ALA A 230 -26.91 -10.96 -11.94
CA ALA A 230 -27.42 -11.01 -10.57
C ALA A 230 -26.77 -9.89 -9.70
N PRO A 231 -27.52 -9.28 -8.75
CA PRO A 231 -26.96 -8.36 -7.78
C PRO A 231 -25.89 -9.04 -6.95
N LEU A 232 -24.96 -8.27 -6.40
CA LEU A 232 -24.01 -8.77 -5.42
C LEU A 232 -24.75 -9.15 -4.13
N THR A 233 -24.35 -10.27 -3.52
CA THR A 233 -24.81 -10.65 -2.19
C THR A 233 -24.17 -9.72 -1.15
N ASP A 234 -24.78 -9.62 0.03
CA ASP A 234 -24.22 -8.82 1.13
C ASP A 234 -22.84 -9.33 1.56
N GLN A 235 -22.59 -10.64 1.49
CA GLN A 235 -21.29 -11.23 1.74
C GLN A 235 -20.24 -10.74 0.71
N GLN A 236 -20.58 -10.70 -0.57
CA GLN A 236 -19.68 -10.22 -1.62
C GLN A 236 -19.37 -8.72 -1.44
N ILE A 237 -20.39 -7.93 -1.10
CA ILE A 237 -20.21 -6.49 -0.81
C ILE A 237 -19.33 -6.32 0.42
N ARG A 238 -19.59 -7.04 1.51
CA ARG A 238 -18.77 -7.05 2.72
C ARG A 238 -17.30 -7.37 2.40
N ASP A 239 -17.04 -8.41 1.62
CA ASP A 239 -15.70 -8.87 1.30
C ASP A 239 -14.92 -7.83 0.48
N GLU A 240 -15.56 -7.15 -0.47
CA GLU A 240 -14.95 -6.05 -1.22
C GLU A 240 -14.70 -4.82 -0.34
N ILE A 241 -15.68 -4.43 0.46
CA ILE A 241 -15.55 -3.30 1.39
C ILE A 241 -14.40 -3.53 2.38
N MET A 242 -14.36 -4.72 3.02
CA MET A 242 -13.29 -5.07 3.95
C MET A 242 -11.92 -5.11 3.26
N THR A 243 -11.86 -5.61 2.03
CA THR A 243 -10.65 -5.61 1.21
C THR A 243 -10.14 -4.19 0.96
N LEU A 244 -11.01 -3.28 0.54
CA LEU A 244 -10.65 -1.91 0.22
C LEU A 244 -10.36 -1.07 1.45
N PHE A 245 -11.10 -1.30 2.54
CA PHE A 245 -10.84 -0.68 3.84
C PHE A 245 -9.44 -1.04 4.36
N PHE A 246 -9.10 -2.33 4.34
CA PHE A 246 -7.79 -2.80 4.77
C PHE A 246 -6.66 -2.24 3.88
N ALA A 247 -6.84 -2.25 2.55
CA ALA A 247 -5.83 -1.82 1.60
C ALA A 247 -5.61 -0.29 1.62
N GLY A 248 -6.67 0.49 1.83
CA GLY A 248 -6.65 1.93 1.59
C GLY A 248 -6.01 2.77 2.69
N HIS A 249 -6.13 2.38 3.97
CA HIS A 249 -5.67 3.26 5.05
C HIS A 249 -4.22 2.98 5.49
N GLU A 250 -3.85 1.74 5.81
CA GLU A 250 -2.53 1.44 6.38
C GLU A 250 -1.38 1.69 5.41
N THR A 251 -1.59 1.41 4.12
CA THR A 251 -0.54 1.59 3.10
C THR A 251 -0.21 3.05 2.87
N THR A 252 -1.21 3.91 2.79
CA THR A 252 -1.02 5.37 2.63
C THR A 252 -0.45 6.00 3.90
N ALA A 253 -0.95 5.61 5.08
CA ALA A 253 -0.41 6.07 6.36
C ALA A 253 1.09 5.75 6.48
N ALA A 254 1.50 4.53 6.14
CA ALA A 254 2.91 4.13 6.16
C ALA A 254 3.75 4.95 5.19
N ALA A 255 3.28 5.13 3.93
CA ALA A 255 3.98 5.94 2.93
C ALA A 255 4.18 7.38 3.37
N LEU A 256 3.14 8.02 3.93
CA LEU A 256 3.20 9.39 4.45
C LEU A 256 4.10 9.50 5.68
N THR A 257 4.03 8.53 6.59
CA THR A 257 4.90 8.49 7.77
C THR A 257 6.37 8.46 7.37
N TRP A 258 6.74 7.62 6.39
CA TRP A 258 8.10 7.56 5.86
C TRP A 258 8.49 8.83 5.10
N SER A 259 7.57 9.44 4.36
CA SER A 259 7.83 10.71 3.67
C SER A 259 8.19 11.81 4.67
N TRP A 260 7.43 11.95 5.75
CA TRP A 260 7.70 12.93 6.80
C TRP A 260 8.93 12.61 7.62
N TYR A 261 9.22 11.33 7.88
CA TYR A 261 10.47 10.90 8.51
C TYR A 261 11.69 11.35 7.68
N LEU A 262 11.64 11.16 6.37
CA LEU A 262 12.71 11.58 5.46
C LEU A 262 12.83 13.10 5.39
N LEU A 263 11.72 13.82 5.25
CA LEU A 263 11.70 15.27 5.22
C LEU A 263 12.24 15.89 6.52
N ALA A 264 11.95 15.28 7.67
CA ALA A 264 12.44 15.75 8.97
C ALA A 264 13.98 15.62 9.11
N GLN A 265 14.62 14.77 8.30
CA GLN A 265 16.08 14.59 8.28
C GLN A 265 16.77 15.39 7.17
N HIS A 266 16.03 15.93 6.19
CA HIS A 266 16.56 16.62 5.02
C HIS A 266 15.94 18.03 4.89
N PRO A 267 16.41 18.99 5.70
CA PRO A 267 15.83 20.33 5.74
C PRO A 267 15.98 21.10 4.41
N ASP A 268 16.98 20.79 3.60
CA ASP A 268 17.16 21.32 2.25
C ASP A 268 16.07 20.87 1.28
N ILE A 269 15.73 19.57 1.31
CA ILE A 269 14.62 19.00 0.53
C ILE A 269 13.28 19.58 1.03
N MET A 270 13.11 19.73 2.35
CA MET A 270 11.92 20.35 2.92
C MET A 270 11.80 21.82 2.51
N ALA A 271 12.89 22.58 2.43
CA ALA A 271 12.89 23.95 1.94
C ALA A 271 12.41 24.04 0.49
N THR A 272 12.97 23.20 -0.39
CA THR A 272 12.56 23.12 -1.81
C THR A 272 11.08 22.75 -1.96
N LEU A 273 10.60 21.80 -1.15
CA LEU A 273 9.17 21.45 -1.11
C LEU A 273 8.31 22.66 -0.75
N ARG A 274 8.71 23.44 0.23
CA ARG A 274 8.00 24.64 0.65
C ARG A 274 7.97 25.73 -0.41
N ASP A 275 9.08 25.95 -1.08
CA ASP A 275 9.15 26.91 -2.18
C ASP A 275 8.12 26.58 -3.27
N GLU A 276 7.94 25.30 -3.61
CA GLU A 276 6.88 24.87 -4.52
C GLU A 276 5.49 25.16 -3.94
N LEU A 277 5.23 24.78 -2.67
CA LEU A 277 3.93 24.97 -2.03
C LEU A 277 3.54 26.45 -1.95
N ASP A 278 4.47 27.32 -1.61
CA ASP A 278 4.25 28.76 -1.56
C ASP A 278 4.00 29.35 -2.96
N ALA A 279 4.74 28.91 -3.97
CA ALA A 279 4.58 29.36 -5.36
C ALA A 279 3.26 28.87 -6.00
N VAL A 280 2.86 27.63 -5.73
CA VAL A 280 1.66 27.02 -6.37
C VAL A 280 0.38 27.32 -5.63
N LEU A 281 0.41 27.29 -4.31
CA LEU A 281 -0.78 27.33 -3.45
C LEU A 281 -0.94 28.65 -2.70
N GLY A 282 0.17 29.30 -2.34
CA GLY A 282 0.12 30.41 -1.39
C GLY A 282 -0.49 29.95 -0.06
N ALA A 283 -1.54 30.64 0.41
CA ALA A 283 -2.21 30.30 1.68
C ALA A 283 -3.43 29.39 1.53
N ARG A 284 -3.89 29.10 0.32
CA ARG A 284 -5.08 28.25 0.12
C ARG A 284 -4.77 26.77 0.20
N PRO A 285 -5.73 25.94 0.64
CA PRO A 285 -5.56 24.48 0.58
C PRO A 285 -5.36 23.99 -0.86
N PRO A 286 -4.63 22.89 -1.06
CA PRO A 286 -4.50 22.26 -2.37
C PRO A 286 -5.82 21.64 -2.82
N THR A 287 -6.01 21.60 -4.14
CA THR A 287 -7.13 20.94 -4.80
C THR A 287 -6.63 19.92 -5.82
N VAL A 288 -7.52 19.12 -6.40
CA VAL A 288 -7.16 18.17 -7.46
C VAL A 288 -6.53 18.87 -8.68
N ASP A 289 -6.92 20.11 -8.97
CA ASP A 289 -6.40 20.88 -10.11
C ASP A 289 -4.95 21.34 -9.91
N ASP A 290 -4.46 21.32 -8.68
CA ASP A 290 -3.08 21.67 -8.36
C ASP A 290 -2.09 20.54 -8.57
N LEU A 291 -2.55 19.28 -8.57
CA LEU A 291 -1.69 18.09 -8.67
C LEU A 291 -0.67 18.16 -9.82
N PRO A 292 -1.02 18.63 -11.05
CA PRO A 292 -0.02 18.72 -12.13
C PRO A 292 1.08 19.75 -11.86
N ARG A 293 0.88 20.70 -10.93
CA ARG A 293 1.84 21.74 -10.55
C ARG A 293 2.64 21.39 -9.30
N LEU A 294 2.15 20.46 -8.47
CA LEU A 294 2.82 19.95 -7.27
C LEU A 294 3.84 18.85 -7.66
N ARG A 295 4.77 19.21 -8.55
CA ARG A 295 5.74 18.28 -9.15
C ARG A 295 6.72 17.77 -8.12
N TYR A 296 7.35 18.70 -7.37
CA TYR A 296 8.34 18.33 -6.37
C TYR A 296 7.73 17.56 -5.19
N THR A 297 6.53 17.94 -4.77
CA THR A 297 5.74 17.18 -3.78
C THR A 297 5.54 15.74 -4.21
N THR A 298 5.18 15.53 -5.49
CA THR A 298 5.03 14.17 -6.07
C THR A 298 6.36 13.43 -6.13
N MET A 299 7.47 14.11 -6.47
CA MET A 299 8.81 13.54 -6.48
C MET A 299 9.25 13.09 -5.09
N VAL A 300 8.99 13.89 -4.06
CA VAL A 300 9.23 13.55 -2.65
C VAL A 300 8.48 12.28 -2.25
N PHE A 301 7.19 12.20 -2.60
CA PHE A 301 6.38 11.01 -2.30
C PHE A 301 6.87 9.77 -3.06
N ALA A 302 7.26 9.93 -4.33
CA ALA A 302 7.80 8.85 -5.15
C ALA A 302 9.10 8.28 -4.57
N GLU A 303 10.03 9.16 -4.15
CA GLU A 303 11.31 8.76 -3.56
C GLU A 303 11.12 8.13 -2.18
N ALA A 304 10.16 8.61 -1.39
CA ALA A 304 9.80 7.96 -0.13
C ALA A 304 9.25 6.53 -0.35
N LEU A 305 8.41 6.32 -1.36
CA LEU A 305 7.93 5.00 -1.77
C LEU A 305 9.04 4.11 -2.34
N ARG A 306 10.10 4.67 -2.92
CA ARG A 306 11.28 3.92 -3.34
C ARG A 306 12.05 3.40 -2.12
N LEU A 307 12.38 4.28 -1.19
CA LEU A 307 13.16 3.93 0.01
C LEU A 307 12.38 3.05 0.98
N PHE A 308 11.10 3.37 1.18
CA PHE A 308 10.24 2.67 2.13
C PHE A 308 8.89 2.28 1.49
N PRO A 309 8.89 1.32 0.54
CA PRO A 309 7.64 0.89 -0.10
C PRO A 309 6.72 0.26 0.95
N SER A 310 5.50 0.79 1.08
CA SER A 310 4.53 0.27 2.05
C SER A 310 4.31 -1.23 1.89
N VAL A 311 4.20 -1.71 0.63
CA VAL A 311 4.20 -3.15 0.30
C VAL A 311 5.63 -3.55 -0.07
N TRP A 312 6.37 -4.00 0.93
CA TRP A 312 7.79 -4.37 0.81
C TRP A 312 8.03 -5.75 0.21
N SER A 313 6.99 -6.62 0.16
CA SER A 313 7.06 -7.96 -0.42
C SER A 313 5.77 -8.34 -1.15
N ILE A 314 5.92 -9.02 -2.27
CA ILE A 314 4.83 -9.58 -3.09
C ILE A 314 5.12 -11.05 -3.28
N THR A 315 4.21 -11.94 -2.83
CA THR A 315 4.42 -13.38 -2.94
C THR A 315 3.53 -13.99 -4.03
N ARG A 316 4.07 -14.99 -4.69
CA ARG A 316 3.38 -15.83 -5.68
C ARG A 316 3.74 -17.29 -5.45
N THR A 317 2.97 -18.21 -6.03
CA THR A 317 3.28 -19.65 -6.06
C THR A 317 3.14 -20.13 -7.50
N SER A 318 4.17 -20.78 -8.03
CA SER A 318 4.14 -21.38 -9.37
C SER A 318 3.11 -22.51 -9.44
N VAL A 319 2.32 -22.55 -10.50
CA VAL A 319 1.34 -23.63 -10.76
C VAL A 319 2.03 -24.81 -11.41
N ALA A 320 2.79 -24.57 -12.46
CA ALA A 320 3.60 -25.54 -13.15
C ALA A 320 5.07 -25.14 -13.06
N GLU A 321 5.95 -26.05 -13.45
CA GLU A 321 7.37 -25.75 -13.59
C GLU A 321 7.60 -24.57 -14.52
N ASP A 322 8.54 -23.70 -14.17
CA ASP A 322 8.89 -22.50 -14.92
C ASP A 322 10.40 -22.31 -14.99
N ARG A 323 10.81 -21.36 -15.83
CA ARG A 323 12.20 -20.97 -16.00
C ARG A 323 12.35 -19.45 -15.82
N ILE A 324 13.21 -19.03 -14.91
CA ILE A 324 13.59 -17.63 -14.71
C ILE A 324 15.10 -17.48 -14.95
N GLY A 325 15.46 -16.84 -16.05
CA GLY A 325 16.84 -16.80 -16.52
C GLY A 325 17.40 -18.22 -16.71
N PRO A 326 18.54 -18.56 -16.12
CA PRO A 326 19.10 -19.90 -16.18
C PRO A 326 18.50 -20.88 -15.14
N TYR A 327 17.64 -20.41 -14.24
CA TYR A 327 17.20 -21.18 -13.09
C TYR A 327 15.86 -21.88 -13.32
N ARG A 328 15.76 -23.10 -12.79
CA ARG A 328 14.54 -23.90 -12.74
C ARG A 328 13.70 -23.50 -11.53
N ILE A 329 12.41 -23.23 -11.75
CA ILE A 329 11.43 -22.98 -10.70
C ILE A 329 10.46 -24.18 -10.66
N PRO A 330 10.52 -25.02 -9.65
CA PRO A 330 9.61 -26.17 -9.55
C PRO A 330 8.13 -25.74 -9.43
N ALA A 331 7.22 -26.62 -9.84
CA ALA A 331 5.81 -26.47 -9.56
C ALA A 331 5.55 -26.40 -8.05
N GLY A 332 4.61 -25.55 -7.62
CA GLY A 332 4.29 -25.35 -6.20
C GLY A 332 5.32 -24.52 -5.42
N MET A 333 6.36 -23.99 -6.09
CA MET A 333 7.39 -23.17 -5.42
C MET A 333 6.88 -21.77 -5.12
N PRO A 334 6.89 -21.34 -3.85
CA PRO A 334 6.65 -19.95 -3.51
C PRO A 334 7.81 -19.07 -4.00
N VAL A 335 7.48 -17.96 -4.66
CA VAL A 335 8.42 -16.91 -5.04
C VAL A 335 8.05 -15.61 -4.35
N MET A 336 9.05 -14.87 -3.88
CA MET A 336 8.93 -13.57 -3.24
C MET A 336 9.61 -12.53 -4.13
N ILE A 337 8.92 -11.46 -4.41
CA ILE A 337 9.43 -10.24 -5.01
C ILE A 337 9.49 -9.21 -3.90
N SER A 338 10.61 -8.52 -3.75
CA SER A 338 10.73 -7.47 -2.74
C SER A 338 11.00 -6.12 -3.39
N PRO A 339 9.99 -5.24 -3.52
CA PRO A 339 10.22 -3.87 -3.94
C PRO A 339 11.32 -3.18 -3.14
N TYR A 340 11.36 -3.38 -1.82
CA TYR A 340 12.41 -2.81 -0.97
C TYR A 340 13.82 -3.16 -1.47
N ILE A 341 14.09 -4.43 -1.77
CA ILE A 341 15.43 -4.86 -2.22
C ILE A 341 15.74 -4.30 -3.61
N THR A 342 14.79 -4.42 -4.55
CA THR A 342 14.99 -3.95 -5.93
C THR A 342 15.19 -2.44 -5.98
N HIS A 343 14.47 -1.69 -5.16
CA HIS A 343 14.59 -0.24 -5.07
C HIS A 343 15.88 0.24 -4.41
N HIS A 344 16.58 -0.63 -3.64
CA HIS A 344 17.89 -0.36 -3.04
C HIS A 344 19.05 -1.00 -3.81
N ASP A 345 18.82 -1.44 -5.02
CA ASP A 345 19.88 -2.04 -5.84
C ASP A 345 20.67 -0.93 -6.57
N ALA A 346 21.97 -0.84 -6.26
CA ALA A 346 22.87 0.17 -6.83
C ALA A 346 23.03 0.03 -8.36
N ARG A 347 22.68 -1.12 -8.95
CA ARG A 347 22.67 -1.30 -10.41
C ARG A 347 21.60 -0.44 -11.09
N PHE A 348 20.52 -0.14 -10.38
CA PHE A 348 19.39 0.65 -10.89
C PHE A 348 19.36 2.04 -10.29
N TYR A 349 19.76 2.20 -9.03
CA TYR A 349 19.74 3.47 -8.32
C TYR A 349 21.13 3.77 -7.75
N PRO A 350 21.94 4.61 -8.42
CA PRO A 350 23.19 5.10 -7.84
C PRO A 350 22.94 5.73 -6.48
N ASP A 351 23.82 5.45 -5.49
CA ASP A 351 23.63 5.87 -4.08
C ASP A 351 22.22 5.52 -3.57
N PRO A 352 21.84 4.21 -3.52
CA PRO A 352 20.46 3.78 -3.37
C PRO A 352 19.83 4.16 -2.02
N ASP A 353 20.64 4.39 -1.01
CA ASP A 353 20.17 4.77 0.33
C ASP A 353 19.98 6.28 0.49
N ARG A 354 20.43 7.09 -0.49
CA ARG A 354 20.28 8.55 -0.47
C ARG A 354 18.84 8.93 -0.83
N PHE A 355 18.24 9.80 -0.01
CA PHE A 355 16.96 10.44 -0.31
C PHE A 355 17.14 11.56 -1.32
N ASP A 356 16.76 11.32 -2.55
CA ASP A 356 16.96 12.23 -3.67
C ASP A 356 15.70 12.27 -4.56
N PRO A 357 14.74 13.16 -4.25
CA PRO A 357 13.52 13.31 -5.05
C PRO A 357 13.76 13.62 -6.53
N THR A 358 14.92 14.20 -6.89
CA THR A 358 15.24 14.58 -8.28
C THR A 358 15.33 13.38 -9.22
N ARG A 359 15.48 12.16 -8.69
CA ARG A 359 15.39 10.92 -9.47
C ARG A 359 14.05 10.76 -10.20
N PHE A 360 13.00 11.40 -9.69
CA PHE A 360 11.65 11.35 -10.23
C PHE A 360 11.24 12.63 -10.95
N ASP A 361 12.19 13.52 -11.27
CA ASP A 361 11.90 14.71 -12.08
C ASP A 361 11.36 14.28 -13.45
N PRO A 362 10.14 14.71 -13.83
CA PRO A 362 9.54 14.34 -15.12
C PRO A 362 10.40 14.68 -16.35
N ASP A 363 11.23 15.71 -16.25
CA ASP A 363 12.09 16.16 -17.33
C ASP A 363 13.39 15.31 -17.44
N HIS A 364 13.83 14.72 -16.32
CA HIS A 364 15.01 13.86 -16.22
C HIS A 364 14.72 12.51 -15.56
N ASP A 365 13.51 12.02 -15.68
CA ASP A 365 13.00 10.82 -14.99
C ASP A 365 13.89 9.59 -15.22
N VAL A 366 14.64 9.24 -14.18
CA VAL A 366 15.53 8.08 -14.16
C VAL A 366 14.79 6.79 -14.53
N ARG A 367 13.47 6.68 -14.18
CA ARG A 367 12.65 5.51 -14.51
C ARG A 367 12.57 5.23 -16.00
N LYS A 368 12.67 6.25 -16.86
CA LYS A 368 12.68 6.08 -18.32
C LYS A 368 13.94 5.37 -18.83
N GLN A 369 15.00 5.38 -18.04
CA GLN A 369 16.30 4.76 -18.34
C GLN A 369 16.45 3.39 -17.65
N LEU A 370 15.60 3.10 -16.65
CA LEU A 370 15.65 1.87 -15.89
C LEU A 370 14.81 0.76 -16.55
N PRO A 371 15.13 -0.53 -16.30
CA PRO A 371 14.23 -1.62 -16.61
C PRO A 371 12.84 -1.37 -15.99
N ARG A 372 11.80 -1.69 -16.76
CA ARG A 372 10.40 -1.33 -16.42
C ARG A 372 9.96 -1.71 -15.00
N PHE A 373 10.50 -2.76 -14.42
CA PHE A 373 10.15 -3.27 -13.09
C PHE A 373 11.21 -2.99 -12.03
N ALA A 374 12.11 -2.03 -12.28
CA ALA A 374 13.02 -1.52 -11.25
C ALA A 374 12.31 -0.64 -10.20
N TYR A 375 11.12 -0.08 -10.53
CA TYR A 375 10.26 0.68 -9.62
C TYR A 375 8.85 0.10 -9.61
N VAL A 376 8.46 -0.57 -8.51
CA VAL A 376 7.22 -1.35 -8.42
C VAL A 376 6.47 -1.19 -7.08
N PRO A 377 6.32 0.03 -6.54
CA PRO A 377 5.68 0.22 -5.24
C PRO A 377 4.20 -0.19 -5.24
N PHE A 378 3.56 -0.22 -6.41
CA PHE A 378 2.17 -0.63 -6.62
C PHE A 378 2.04 -2.01 -7.29
N GLY A 379 3.15 -2.78 -7.36
CA GLY A 379 3.17 -4.06 -8.04
C GLY A 379 3.08 -3.93 -9.56
N GLY A 380 2.50 -4.94 -10.23
CA GLY A 380 2.39 -4.92 -11.69
C GLY A 380 1.50 -6.02 -12.26
N GLY A 381 1.23 -5.90 -13.57
CA GLY A 381 0.44 -6.85 -14.32
C GLY A 381 -1.06 -6.85 -13.95
N PRO A 382 -1.78 -7.96 -14.19
CA PRO A 382 -3.22 -8.02 -13.94
C PRO A 382 -3.60 -7.79 -12.47
N ARG A 383 -2.63 -7.88 -11.56
CA ARG A 383 -2.81 -7.69 -10.12
C ARG A 383 -2.16 -6.40 -9.57
N GLN A 384 -1.81 -5.48 -10.45
CA GLN A 384 -1.36 -4.14 -10.06
C GLN A 384 -2.39 -3.46 -9.17
N CYS A 385 -1.93 -2.66 -8.22
CA CYS A 385 -2.80 -1.92 -7.30
C CYS A 385 -3.88 -1.15 -8.06
N MET A 386 -5.13 -1.38 -7.70
CA MET A 386 -6.27 -0.67 -8.32
C MET A 386 -6.36 0.77 -7.80
N GLY A 387 -5.99 0.98 -6.55
CA GLY A 387 -5.99 2.28 -5.89
C GLY A 387 -4.75 3.14 -6.17
N GLU A 388 -3.90 2.79 -7.15
CA GLU A 388 -2.66 3.52 -7.42
C GLU A 388 -2.90 5.02 -7.62
N SER A 389 -3.82 5.39 -8.51
CA SER A 389 -4.15 6.80 -8.77
C SER A 389 -4.71 7.52 -7.53
N PHE A 390 -5.48 6.80 -6.71
CA PHE A 390 -5.98 7.29 -5.44
C PHE A 390 -4.82 7.55 -4.45
N GLY A 391 -3.92 6.58 -4.30
CA GLY A 391 -2.77 6.71 -3.42
C GLY A 391 -1.81 7.84 -3.81
N TRP A 392 -1.58 8.05 -5.11
CA TRP A 392 -0.80 9.20 -5.61
C TRP A 392 -1.46 10.53 -5.27
N MET A 393 -2.77 10.65 -5.51
CA MET A 393 -3.52 11.87 -5.19
C MET A 393 -3.53 12.13 -3.69
N GLU A 394 -3.90 11.15 -2.89
CA GLU A 394 -3.96 11.24 -1.43
C GLU A 394 -2.59 11.62 -0.87
N GLY A 395 -1.53 10.88 -1.21
CA GLY A 395 -0.18 11.15 -0.75
C GLY A 395 0.28 12.57 -1.06
N THR A 396 0.07 13.04 -2.30
CA THR A 396 0.47 14.39 -2.73
C THR A 396 -0.33 15.49 -2.02
N LEU A 397 -1.67 15.35 -1.94
CA LEU A 397 -2.52 16.36 -1.28
C LEU A 397 -2.25 16.47 0.22
N LEU A 398 -2.08 15.34 0.91
CA LEU A 398 -1.80 15.33 2.34
C LEU A 398 -0.41 15.91 2.64
N LEU A 399 0.61 15.53 1.88
CA LEU A 399 1.95 16.12 2.00
C LEU A 399 1.91 17.63 1.80
N ALA A 400 1.21 18.11 0.75
CA ALA A 400 1.10 19.52 0.46
C ALA A 400 0.36 20.27 1.58
N THR A 401 -0.78 19.75 2.05
CA THR A 401 -1.58 20.38 3.11
C THR A 401 -0.80 20.48 4.42
N MET A 402 -0.11 19.43 4.80
CA MET A 402 0.70 19.41 6.02
C MET A 402 1.92 20.32 5.90
N GLY A 403 2.62 20.29 4.76
CA GLY A 403 3.82 21.08 4.49
C GLY A 403 3.57 22.59 4.43
N GLN A 404 2.33 23.03 4.14
CA GLN A 404 1.94 24.43 4.25
C GLN A 404 1.84 24.94 5.69
N ARG A 405 1.57 24.06 6.66
CA ARG A 405 1.22 24.43 8.03
C ARG A 405 2.34 24.20 9.02
N PHE A 406 3.12 23.13 8.83
CA PHE A 406 4.12 22.72 9.80
C PHE A 406 5.44 22.32 9.15
N HIS A 407 6.53 22.70 9.81
CA HIS A 407 7.82 22.05 9.72
C HIS A 407 7.93 21.05 10.87
N MET A 408 8.52 19.89 10.62
CA MET A 408 8.62 18.83 11.62
C MET A 408 10.07 18.42 11.81
N ARG A 409 10.48 18.28 13.06
CA ARG A 409 11.78 17.75 13.44
C ARG A 409 11.60 16.48 14.25
N LEU A 410 12.47 15.50 14.05
CA LEU A 410 12.42 14.29 14.86
C LEU A 410 12.56 14.66 16.34
N ALA A 411 11.76 14.00 17.19
CA ALA A 411 11.90 14.17 18.63
C ALA A 411 13.28 13.66 19.10
N PRO A 412 13.94 14.35 20.03
CA PRO A 412 15.19 13.87 20.62
C PRO A 412 15.02 12.44 21.18
N ASP A 413 16.07 11.64 21.11
CA ASP A 413 16.14 10.28 21.68
C ASP A 413 15.08 9.29 21.14
N HIS A 414 14.53 9.55 19.95
CA HIS A 414 13.63 8.65 19.27
C HIS A 414 14.30 8.00 18.04
N GLU A 415 14.72 6.75 18.23
CA GLU A 415 15.25 5.94 17.13
C GLU A 415 14.11 5.37 16.28
N VAL A 416 14.19 5.56 14.96
CA VAL A 416 13.19 5.04 14.02
C VAL A 416 13.74 3.80 13.32
N VAL A 417 13.18 2.64 13.66
CA VAL A 417 13.59 1.34 13.11
C VAL A 417 12.50 0.80 12.18
N PRO A 418 12.82 0.49 10.91
CA PRO A 418 11.87 -0.13 10.00
C PRO A 418 11.48 -1.54 10.48
N ARG A 419 10.19 -1.84 10.45
CA ARG A 419 9.65 -3.17 10.76
C ARG A 419 8.83 -3.70 9.59
N ALA A 420 9.30 -4.79 9.00
CA ALA A 420 8.66 -5.48 7.90
C ALA A 420 7.55 -6.44 8.42
N LEU A 421 6.32 -5.97 8.35
CA LEU A 421 5.10 -6.70 8.71
C LEU A 421 4.26 -6.97 7.45
N ILE A 422 2.94 -6.78 7.47
CA ILE A 422 2.12 -6.72 6.25
C ILE A 422 2.57 -5.51 5.43
N THR A 423 2.70 -4.36 6.10
CA THR A 423 3.31 -3.16 5.56
C THR A 423 4.69 -2.92 6.17
N LEU A 424 5.52 -2.17 5.48
CA LEU A 424 6.78 -1.65 6.02
C LEU A 424 6.49 -0.37 6.79
N ARG A 425 6.61 -0.43 8.11
CA ARG A 425 6.32 0.70 8.99
C ARG A 425 7.37 0.89 10.07
N PRO A 426 7.47 2.08 10.68
CA PRO A 426 8.28 2.27 11.87
C PRO A 426 7.80 1.37 13.01
N LYS A 427 8.74 0.75 13.73
CA LYS A 427 8.45 -0.20 14.81
C LYS A 427 7.69 0.46 15.96
N ASP A 428 8.14 1.61 16.39
CA ASP A 428 7.63 2.33 17.55
C ASP A 428 7.06 3.72 17.18
N GLY A 429 6.55 3.85 15.92
CA GLY A 429 6.04 5.10 15.37
C GLY A 429 7.14 6.09 14.97
N VAL A 430 6.76 7.32 14.64
CA VAL A 430 7.67 8.45 14.38
C VAL A 430 7.22 9.65 15.19
N ARG A 431 7.93 9.94 16.27
CA ARG A 431 7.67 11.13 17.07
C ARG A 431 8.37 12.34 16.52
N VAL A 432 7.61 13.41 16.32
CA VAL A 432 8.10 14.69 15.79
C VAL A 432 7.69 15.84 16.69
N VAL A 433 8.54 16.85 16.73
CA VAL A 433 8.26 18.17 17.30
C VAL A 433 7.74 19.07 16.19
N LEU A 434 6.65 19.75 16.43
CA LEU A 434 5.93 20.58 15.48
C LEU A 434 6.39 22.03 15.53
N ASP A 435 6.87 22.57 14.42
CA ASP A 435 7.18 23.98 14.27
C ASP A 435 6.15 24.59 13.30
N ALA A 436 5.17 25.32 13.88
CA ALA A 436 4.14 25.97 13.07
C ALA A 436 4.74 27.07 12.20
N ILE A 437 4.34 27.08 10.94
CA ILE A 437 4.76 28.07 9.98
C ILE A 437 3.92 29.34 10.20
N ARG A 438 4.57 30.42 10.61
CA ARG A 438 3.90 31.73 10.70
C ARG A 438 3.78 32.31 9.30
N ARG A 439 2.56 32.54 8.88
CA ARG A 439 2.23 33.28 7.65
C ARG A 439 1.72 34.66 8.01
#